data_d7d695d9337a49412e19d154bee30971
#
_entry.id   d7d695d9337a49412e19d154bee30971
#
_cell.length_a   1.000
_cell.length_b   1.000
_cell.length_c   1.000
_cell.angle_alpha   90.00
_cell.angle_beta   90.00
_cell.angle_gamma   90.00
#
_symmetry.space_group_name_H-M   'P 1'
#
loop_
_entity.id
_entity.type
_entity.pdbx_description
1 polymer ?
#
loop_
_entity_poly.entity_id
_entity_poly.type
_entity_poly.pdbx_seq_one_letter_code
_entity_poly.pdbx_strand_id
1 'polypeptide(L)'
;MKKKKILVADDDKNIQFAFRKTFEKDGFEVVSAADGQEALEKLEAEQPALIFMDVSMPRTSGLEALEVMKEKGVNVPVIVITGYGTMQTAVKAVQLGAYEYLTKPLDVEQVKVVARRALEMVSLRAEVEDLRARLTQPVRDHELVGNAPEMHEIYKVIGTITTTPNETNVLITGESGTGKELVARAIHNSGPNTAEPFVAINCTVLPENLLESELFGHERGAFTGADRRKLGKFEVARQGTIYLDEIGDMSHNLQKKLLRVLQERSFERLGGNDAIRVQARFVASTNKDLQVEIRHGHFREDLFFRLNVFNIILPPLRQRSSDIALLVQHFLQKYSQRLHKNTCNISEAALKLLQNYPFPGNVRELENAIEHGVAIEKGDVLTSASLPSNLNQVDPLATIDIPIPSPILQVARRDVIEAFEKKFVIERLQAHQGNVTAAAKEAEIERQSLQRLMKKYGINSNDYR
;
A
#
# COMPACT_ATOMS: atom_id res chain seq x y z
N MET A 1 18.86 14.54 -19.48
CA MET A 1 17.45 14.86 -19.74
C MET A 1 17.35 15.51 -21.12
N LYS A 2 16.42 15.06 -22.00
CA LYS A 2 16.17 15.76 -23.27
C LYS A 2 15.57 17.15 -22.96
N LYS A 3 16.10 18.21 -23.62
CA LYS A 3 15.55 19.56 -23.49
C LYS A 3 14.12 19.57 -24.06
N LYS A 4 13.20 20.25 -23.36
CA LYS A 4 11.84 20.45 -23.87
C LYS A 4 11.90 21.38 -25.09
N LYS A 5 11.13 21.07 -26.14
CA LYS A 5 11.10 21.84 -27.40
C LYS A 5 9.93 22.81 -27.40
N ILE A 6 10.15 24.00 -27.97
CA ILE A 6 9.12 25.01 -28.23
C ILE A 6 9.11 25.25 -29.75
N LEU A 7 7.95 25.12 -30.38
CA LEU A 7 7.76 25.43 -31.80
C LEU A 7 7.29 26.87 -31.95
N VAL A 8 7.96 27.62 -32.81
CA VAL A 8 7.60 29.01 -33.14
C VAL A 8 7.32 29.09 -34.64
N ALA A 9 6.04 29.28 -34.99
CA ALA A 9 5.58 29.46 -36.33
C ALA A 9 5.25 30.96 -36.59
N ASP A 10 6.11 31.61 -37.35
CA ASP A 10 5.99 33.03 -37.75
C ASP A 10 6.80 33.21 -39.01
N ASP A 11 6.32 33.97 -39.99
CA ASP A 11 7.02 34.24 -41.24
C ASP A 11 8.17 35.29 -41.10
N ASP A 12 8.13 36.08 -40.01
CA ASP A 12 9.19 37.02 -39.67
C ASP A 12 10.38 36.36 -38.95
N LYS A 13 11.52 36.27 -39.64
CA LYS A 13 12.76 35.73 -39.10
C LYS A 13 13.27 36.47 -37.85
N ASN A 14 12.96 37.76 -37.72
CA ASN A 14 13.35 38.54 -36.53
C ASN A 14 12.60 38.07 -35.28
N ILE A 15 11.31 37.76 -35.44
CA ILE A 15 10.49 37.22 -34.37
C ILE A 15 10.97 35.82 -34.00
N GLN A 16 11.20 34.95 -34.96
CA GLN A 16 11.78 33.61 -34.70
C GLN A 16 13.12 33.72 -33.98
N PHE A 17 13.98 34.64 -34.37
CA PHE A 17 15.29 34.86 -33.70
C PHE A 17 15.12 35.39 -32.26
N ALA A 18 14.19 36.32 -32.03
CA ALA A 18 13.92 36.86 -30.70
C ALA A 18 13.40 35.77 -29.74
N PHE A 19 12.49 34.91 -30.19
CA PHE A 19 11.98 33.76 -29.43
C PHE A 19 13.09 32.77 -29.12
N ARG A 20 13.94 32.44 -30.12
CA ARG A 20 15.08 31.54 -29.93
C ARG A 20 16.02 32.07 -28.85
N LYS A 21 16.45 33.36 -28.96
CA LYS A 21 17.32 33.99 -27.98
C LYS A 21 16.73 34.05 -26.57
N THR A 22 15.40 34.18 -26.47
CA THR A 22 14.67 34.25 -25.20
C THR A 22 14.58 32.89 -24.51
N PHE A 23 14.15 31.87 -25.22
CA PHE A 23 13.86 30.56 -24.61
C PHE A 23 15.08 29.62 -24.54
N GLU A 24 16.06 29.77 -25.40
CA GLU A 24 17.33 29.02 -25.29
C GLU A 24 18.08 29.38 -23.99
N LYS A 25 18.02 30.65 -23.54
CA LYS A 25 18.57 31.08 -22.25
C LYS A 25 17.86 30.39 -21.06
N ASP A 26 16.57 30.09 -21.21
CA ASP A 26 15.77 29.41 -20.20
C ASP A 26 15.85 27.86 -20.31
N GLY A 27 16.76 27.34 -21.17
CA GLY A 27 17.07 25.92 -21.28
C GLY A 27 16.19 25.12 -22.24
N PHE A 28 15.32 25.77 -23.03
CA PHE A 28 14.50 25.14 -24.06
C PHE A 28 15.25 25.02 -25.40
N GLU A 29 14.82 24.11 -26.23
CA GLU A 29 15.21 24.02 -27.63
C GLU A 29 14.10 24.65 -28.49
N VAL A 30 14.43 25.61 -29.36
CA VAL A 30 13.47 26.31 -30.19
C VAL A 30 13.52 25.83 -31.63
N VAL A 31 12.40 25.28 -32.09
CA VAL A 31 12.17 24.87 -33.47
C VAL A 31 11.37 25.95 -34.17
N SER A 32 11.76 26.40 -35.36
CA SER A 32 11.07 27.48 -36.12
C SER A 32 10.36 26.91 -37.33
N ALA A 33 9.17 27.42 -37.65
CA ALA A 33 8.42 27.18 -38.89
C ALA A 33 8.07 28.50 -39.53
N ALA A 34 8.03 28.58 -40.88
CA ALA A 34 7.75 29.80 -41.62
C ALA A 34 6.28 29.91 -42.04
N ASP A 35 5.47 28.86 -41.86
CA ASP A 35 4.03 28.85 -42.16
C ASP A 35 3.33 27.72 -41.40
N GLY A 36 1.98 27.68 -41.51
CA GLY A 36 1.14 26.70 -40.83
C GLY A 36 1.38 25.25 -41.26
N GLN A 37 1.72 25.02 -42.55
CA GLN A 37 1.97 23.69 -43.07
C GLN A 37 3.28 23.11 -42.48
N GLU A 38 4.34 23.91 -42.50
CA GLU A 38 5.62 23.53 -41.89
C GLU A 38 5.48 23.33 -40.37
N ALA A 39 4.61 24.13 -39.72
CA ALA A 39 4.32 23.96 -38.30
C ALA A 39 3.67 22.60 -37.99
N LEU A 40 2.73 22.15 -38.82
CA LEU A 40 2.06 20.84 -38.69
C LEU A 40 3.06 19.69 -38.89
N GLU A 41 3.95 19.78 -39.91
CA GLU A 41 4.98 18.76 -40.14
C GLU A 41 5.99 18.65 -38.96
N LYS A 42 6.43 19.82 -38.45
CA LYS A 42 7.34 19.86 -37.29
C LYS A 42 6.68 19.47 -35.97
N LEU A 43 5.38 19.66 -35.82
CA LEU A 43 4.64 19.16 -34.66
C LEU A 43 4.74 17.63 -34.56
N GLU A 44 4.55 16.91 -35.67
CA GLU A 44 4.62 15.46 -35.72
C GLU A 44 6.08 14.94 -35.53
N ALA A 45 7.05 15.59 -36.18
CA ALA A 45 8.45 15.17 -36.14
C ALA A 45 9.15 15.50 -34.82
N GLU A 46 8.92 16.68 -34.26
CA GLU A 46 9.69 17.24 -33.16
C GLU A 46 9.01 17.14 -31.79
N GLN A 47 7.68 16.88 -31.77
CA GLN A 47 6.85 16.76 -30.56
C GLN A 47 7.08 17.89 -29.54
N PRO A 48 6.83 19.16 -29.90
CA PRO A 48 7.07 20.29 -29.01
C PRO A 48 6.13 20.27 -27.81
N ALA A 49 6.60 20.80 -26.67
CA ALA A 49 5.81 20.95 -25.45
C ALA A 49 4.91 22.21 -25.46
N LEU A 50 5.18 23.16 -26.36
CA LEU A 50 4.46 24.42 -26.51
C LEU A 50 4.61 24.92 -27.94
N ILE A 51 3.56 25.55 -28.50
CA ILE A 51 3.57 26.15 -29.82
C ILE A 51 3.21 27.64 -29.71
N PHE A 52 4.02 28.51 -30.31
CA PHE A 52 3.65 29.89 -30.66
C PHE A 52 3.32 29.94 -32.13
N MET A 53 2.16 30.48 -32.50
CA MET A 53 1.62 30.44 -33.84
C MET A 53 1.15 31.85 -34.28
N ASP A 54 1.79 32.44 -35.26
CA ASP A 54 1.27 33.66 -35.87
C ASP A 54 -0.02 33.36 -36.69
N VAL A 55 -0.98 34.23 -36.58
CA VAL A 55 -2.22 34.14 -37.38
C VAL A 55 -1.96 34.39 -38.85
N SER A 56 -1.13 35.37 -39.17
CA SER A 56 -0.94 35.91 -40.54
C SER A 56 0.32 35.37 -41.16
N MET A 57 0.30 34.11 -41.60
CA MET A 57 1.40 33.47 -42.30
C MET A 57 1.04 33.15 -43.76
N PRO A 58 2.04 33.07 -44.68
CA PRO A 58 1.81 32.68 -46.07
C PRO A 58 1.38 31.21 -46.19
N ARG A 59 0.79 30.81 -47.28
CA ARG A 59 0.31 29.46 -47.60
C ARG A 59 -0.83 29.01 -46.69
N THR A 60 -0.50 28.54 -45.49
CA THR A 60 -1.46 28.09 -44.45
C THR A 60 -1.41 29.06 -43.28
N SER A 61 -2.53 29.70 -42.97
CA SER A 61 -2.63 30.61 -41.82
C SER A 61 -2.58 29.86 -40.49
N GLY A 62 -2.21 30.57 -39.41
CA GLY A 62 -2.14 29.97 -38.08
C GLY A 62 -3.51 29.48 -37.58
N LEU A 63 -4.62 30.11 -37.98
CA LEU A 63 -5.96 29.64 -37.61
C LEU A 63 -6.36 28.36 -38.36
N GLU A 64 -6.00 28.22 -39.64
CA GLU A 64 -6.20 26.96 -40.39
C GLU A 64 -5.36 25.82 -39.80
N ALA A 65 -4.09 26.07 -39.46
CA ALA A 65 -3.23 25.10 -38.79
C ALA A 65 -3.82 24.68 -37.42
N LEU A 66 -4.35 25.63 -36.65
CA LEU A 66 -4.98 25.36 -35.35
C LEU A 66 -6.25 24.50 -35.51
N GLU A 67 -7.06 24.72 -36.56
CA GLU A 67 -8.23 23.92 -36.85
C GLU A 67 -7.88 22.46 -37.16
N VAL A 68 -6.85 22.24 -37.99
CA VAL A 68 -6.30 20.89 -38.27
C VAL A 68 -5.75 20.21 -37.01
N MET A 69 -5.06 20.97 -36.15
CA MET A 69 -4.57 20.43 -34.85
C MET A 69 -5.73 19.99 -33.95
N LYS A 70 -6.83 20.78 -33.92
CA LYS A 70 -8.03 20.43 -33.15
C LYS A 70 -8.70 19.16 -33.68
N GLU A 71 -8.87 19.05 -35.00
CA GLU A 71 -9.46 17.88 -35.65
C GLU A 71 -8.62 16.60 -35.39
N LYS A 72 -7.30 16.72 -35.39
CA LYS A 72 -6.37 15.63 -35.07
C LYS A 72 -6.26 15.32 -33.56
N GLY A 73 -6.97 16.06 -32.69
CA GLY A 73 -6.95 15.86 -31.25
C GLY A 73 -5.59 16.16 -30.59
N VAL A 74 -4.83 17.12 -31.12
CA VAL A 74 -3.51 17.51 -30.61
C VAL A 74 -3.64 18.18 -29.24
N ASN A 75 -2.99 17.64 -28.21
CA ASN A 75 -3.06 18.13 -26.82
C ASN A 75 -1.92 19.10 -26.44
N VAL A 76 -1.15 19.62 -27.43
CA VAL A 76 -0.10 20.59 -27.17
C VAL A 76 -0.71 21.98 -27.04
N PRO A 77 -0.39 22.78 -26.00
CA PRO A 77 -0.89 24.15 -25.89
C PRO A 77 -0.37 25.02 -27.02
N VAL A 78 -1.29 25.75 -27.69
CA VAL A 78 -0.97 26.69 -28.75
C VAL A 78 -1.28 28.12 -28.27
N ILE A 79 -0.25 28.98 -28.27
CA ILE A 79 -0.37 30.41 -28.01
C ILE A 79 -0.38 31.12 -29.37
N VAL A 80 -1.49 31.75 -29.67
CA VAL A 80 -1.69 32.44 -30.94
C VAL A 80 -1.15 33.86 -30.86
N ILE A 81 -0.39 34.31 -31.90
CA ILE A 81 0.16 35.67 -32.02
C ILE A 81 -0.60 36.38 -33.13
N THR A 82 -1.01 37.61 -32.92
CA THR A 82 -1.74 38.41 -33.93
C THR A 82 -1.23 39.83 -34.02
N GLY A 83 -1.03 40.34 -35.24
CA GLY A 83 -0.54 41.69 -35.49
C GLY A 83 -1.63 42.77 -35.48
N TYR A 84 -2.86 42.46 -35.90
CA TYR A 84 -4.02 43.32 -35.84
C TYR A 84 -5.17 42.55 -35.22
N GLY A 85 -5.30 42.66 -33.93
CA GLY A 85 -6.34 41.96 -33.16
C GLY A 85 -7.70 42.65 -33.37
N THR A 86 -8.42 42.28 -34.44
CA THR A 86 -9.86 42.44 -34.34
C THR A 86 -10.33 41.45 -33.27
N MET A 87 -11.25 41.90 -32.41
CA MET A 87 -11.86 41.06 -31.38
C MET A 87 -12.36 39.70 -31.94
N GLN A 88 -12.72 39.68 -33.21
CA GLN A 88 -13.15 38.50 -33.95
C GLN A 88 -12.04 37.45 -34.14
N THR A 89 -10.79 37.84 -34.41
CA THR A 89 -9.66 36.91 -34.60
C THR A 89 -9.26 36.23 -33.27
N ALA A 90 -9.24 37.02 -32.19
CA ALA A 90 -8.96 36.49 -30.87
C ALA A 90 -10.06 35.50 -30.40
N VAL A 91 -11.33 35.86 -30.59
CA VAL A 91 -12.46 34.98 -30.28
C VAL A 91 -12.41 33.67 -31.08
N LYS A 92 -12.09 33.76 -32.39
CA LYS A 92 -11.97 32.59 -33.26
C LYS A 92 -10.82 31.66 -32.81
N ALA A 93 -9.68 32.23 -32.44
CA ALA A 93 -8.54 31.42 -31.91
C ALA A 93 -8.93 30.64 -30.66
N VAL A 94 -9.62 31.28 -29.69
CA VAL A 94 -10.09 30.61 -28.46
C VAL A 94 -11.15 29.55 -28.79
N GLN A 95 -12.09 29.79 -29.71
CA GLN A 95 -13.08 28.80 -30.15
C GLN A 95 -12.43 27.57 -30.81
N LEU A 96 -11.31 27.77 -31.51
CA LEU A 96 -10.52 26.70 -32.11
C LEU A 96 -9.64 25.94 -31.09
N GLY A 97 -9.57 26.40 -29.86
CA GLY A 97 -8.87 25.70 -28.79
C GLY A 97 -7.45 26.24 -28.51
N ALA A 98 -7.14 27.48 -28.96
CA ALA A 98 -5.92 28.13 -28.51
C ALA A 98 -5.89 28.26 -26.98
N TYR A 99 -4.71 28.02 -26.38
CA TYR A 99 -4.51 28.19 -24.95
C TYR A 99 -4.61 29.65 -24.51
N GLU A 100 -4.01 30.53 -25.29
CA GLU A 100 -3.97 31.97 -25.05
C GLU A 100 -3.69 32.69 -26.39
N TYR A 101 -3.88 34.00 -26.42
CA TYR A 101 -3.45 34.83 -27.56
C TYR A 101 -2.63 36.01 -27.09
N LEU A 102 -1.71 36.46 -27.93
CA LEU A 102 -0.82 37.60 -27.71
C LEU A 102 -0.91 38.57 -28.90
N THR A 103 -0.90 39.87 -28.62
CA THR A 103 -0.93 40.90 -29.65
C THR A 103 0.47 41.46 -29.92
N LYS A 104 0.80 41.70 -31.21
CA LYS A 104 2.04 42.44 -31.57
C LYS A 104 1.81 43.95 -31.31
N PRO A 105 2.79 44.72 -30.75
CA PRO A 105 4.16 44.29 -30.46
C PRO A 105 4.23 43.41 -29.21
N LEU A 106 5.09 42.36 -29.29
CA LEU A 106 5.24 41.36 -28.23
C LEU A 106 6.10 41.91 -27.10
N ASP A 107 5.55 41.84 -25.88
CA ASP A 107 6.33 42.04 -24.66
C ASP A 107 6.96 40.71 -24.24
N VAL A 108 8.32 40.70 -24.13
CA VAL A 108 9.09 39.51 -23.79
C VAL A 108 8.69 38.94 -22.42
N GLU A 109 8.42 39.79 -21.44
CA GLU A 109 8.02 39.33 -20.11
C GLU A 109 6.61 38.71 -20.15
N GLN A 110 5.67 39.30 -20.88
CA GLN A 110 4.34 38.71 -21.07
C GLN A 110 4.42 37.34 -21.76
N VAL A 111 5.22 37.24 -22.83
CA VAL A 111 5.46 35.97 -23.54
C VAL A 111 5.99 34.88 -22.60
N LYS A 112 6.96 35.21 -21.77
CA LYS A 112 7.52 34.27 -20.77
C LYS A 112 6.50 33.83 -19.72
N VAL A 113 5.70 34.74 -19.22
CA VAL A 113 4.65 34.44 -18.20
C VAL A 113 3.63 33.47 -18.76
N VAL A 114 3.14 33.73 -19.98
CA VAL A 114 2.11 32.88 -20.64
C VAL A 114 2.72 31.50 -20.98
N ALA A 115 3.96 31.46 -21.50
CA ALA A 115 4.68 30.22 -21.78
C ALA A 115 4.84 29.35 -20.53
N ARG A 116 5.24 29.96 -19.41
CA ARG A 116 5.44 29.24 -18.14
C ARG A 116 4.13 28.62 -17.67
N ARG A 117 3.03 29.37 -17.67
CA ARG A 117 1.69 28.85 -17.28
C ARG A 117 1.25 27.70 -18.16
N ALA A 118 1.46 27.80 -19.49
CA ALA A 118 1.11 26.75 -20.42
C ALA A 118 1.91 25.45 -20.15
N LEU A 119 3.23 25.58 -19.92
CA LEU A 119 4.13 24.46 -19.62
C LEU A 119 3.86 23.82 -18.24
N GLU A 120 3.51 24.62 -17.22
CA GLU A 120 3.08 24.13 -15.91
C GLU A 120 1.79 23.31 -16.01
N MET A 121 0.81 23.79 -16.80
CA MET A 121 -0.43 23.04 -17.03
C MET A 121 -0.17 21.69 -17.70
N VAL A 122 0.74 21.62 -18.69
CA VAL A 122 1.13 20.36 -19.33
C VAL A 122 1.78 19.42 -18.34
N SER A 123 2.68 19.95 -17.46
CA SER A 123 3.35 19.16 -16.44
C SER A 123 2.36 18.59 -15.43
N LEU A 124 1.41 19.41 -14.95
CA LEU A 124 0.36 18.98 -14.02
C LEU A 124 -0.58 17.93 -14.63
N ARG A 125 -0.96 18.11 -15.91
CA ARG A 125 -1.77 17.11 -16.63
C ARG A 125 -1.04 15.78 -16.75
N ALA A 126 0.24 15.80 -17.13
CA ALA A 126 1.05 14.60 -17.23
C ALA A 126 1.22 13.89 -15.87
N GLU A 127 1.37 14.66 -14.78
CA GLU A 127 1.43 14.12 -13.42
C GLU A 127 0.08 13.50 -12.99
N VAL A 128 -1.03 14.15 -13.30
CA VAL A 128 -2.39 13.61 -13.05
C VAL A 128 -2.65 12.35 -13.88
N GLU A 129 -2.21 12.30 -15.15
CA GLU A 129 -2.32 11.11 -15.99
C GLU A 129 -1.43 9.97 -15.48
N ASP A 130 -0.19 10.25 -15.05
CA ASP A 130 0.69 9.25 -14.43
C ASP A 130 0.11 8.73 -13.11
N LEU A 131 -0.44 9.62 -12.27
CA LEU A 131 -1.15 9.24 -11.05
C LEU A 131 -2.39 8.39 -11.37
N ARG A 132 -3.19 8.77 -12.38
CA ARG A 132 -4.33 7.97 -12.84
C ARG A 132 -3.91 6.64 -13.43
N ALA A 133 -2.85 6.58 -14.23
CA ALA A 133 -2.30 5.34 -14.77
C ALA A 133 -1.81 4.40 -13.67
N ARG A 134 -1.22 4.94 -12.60
CA ARG A 134 -0.86 4.16 -11.40
C ARG A 134 -2.11 3.64 -10.68
N LEU A 135 -3.18 4.44 -10.61
CA LEU A 135 -4.46 4.04 -10.02
C LEU A 135 -5.25 3.03 -10.88
N THR A 136 -5.02 3.00 -12.21
CA THR A 136 -5.72 2.10 -13.16
C THR A 136 -4.92 0.83 -13.49
N GLN A 137 -3.70 0.64 -12.96
CA GLN A 137 -3.03 -0.66 -13.07
C GLN A 137 -3.90 -1.72 -12.38
N PRO A 138 -4.11 -2.89 -13.00
CA PRO A 138 -4.84 -3.96 -12.36
C PRO A 138 -4.13 -4.29 -11.03
N VAL A 139 -4.89 -4.23 -9.94
CA VAL A 139 -4.39 -4.56 -8.59
C VAL A 139 -3.84 -5.97 -8.66
N ARG A 140 -2.54 -6.12 -8.42
CA ARG A 140 -1.92 -7.46 -8.35
C ARG A 140 -2.40 -8.09 -7.04
N ASP A 141 -3.11 -9.20 -7.13
CA ASP A 141 -3.70 -9.90 -5.98
C ASP A 141 -2.70 -10.29 -4.87
N HIS A 142 -1.40 -10.11 -5.10
CA HIS A 142 -0.32 -10.52 -4.20
C HIS A 142 0.69 -9.40 -3.96
N GLU A 143 0.29 -8.14 -4.02
CA GLU A 143 1.17 -7.01 -3.74
C GLU A 143 1.24 -6.73 -2.24
N LEU A 144 2.46 -6.60 -1.72
CA LEU A 144 2.71 -6.24 -0.32
C LEU A 144 2.62 -4.71 -0.18
N VAL A 145 1.54 -4.24 0.45
CA VAL A 145 1.22 -2.81 0.60
C VAL A 145 1.53 -2.35 2.02
N GLY A 146 2.26 -1.26 2.17
CA GLY A 146 2.56 -0.62 3.45
C GLY A 146 3.66 0.43 3.30
N ASN A 147 3.58 1.50 4.07
CA ASN A 147 4.55 2.61 4.08
C ASN A 147 4.99 3.00 5.50
N ALA A 148 4.55 2.24 6.51
CA ALA A 148 5.00 2.43 7.89
C ALA A 148 6.51 2.15 8.03
N PRO A 149 7.22 2.83 8.96
CA PRO A 149 8.66 2.60 9.18
C PRO A 149 9.01 1.11 9.41
N GLU A 150 8.17 0.38 10.13
CA GLU A 150 8.33 -1.05 10.40
C GLU A 150 8.28 -1.87 9.11
N MET A 151 7.44 -1.48 8.15
CA MET A 151 7.37 -2.13 6.84
C MET A 151 8.60 -1.85 5.99
N HIS A 152 9.19 -0.66 6.08
CA HIS A 152 10.44 -0.35 5.39
C HIS A 152 11.60 -1.24 5.85
N GLU A 153 11.71 -1.54 7.13
CA GLU A 153 12.71 -2.51 7.63
C GLU A 153 12.49 -3.91 7.06
N ILE A 154 11.23 -4.35 6.97
CA ILE A 154 10.88 -5.62 6.33
C ILE A 154 11.30 -5.63 4.86
N TYR A 155 11.06 -4.56 4.11
CA TYR A 155 11.48 -4.45 2.70
C TYR A 155 13.01 -4.54 2.54
N LYS A 156 13.79 -3.93 3.43
CA LYS A 156 15.26 -4.05 3.45
C LYS A 156 15.70 -5.49 3.68
N VAL A 157 15.08 -6.16 4.65
CA VAL A 157 15.35 -7.58 4.96
C VAL A 157 15.00 -8.46 3.75
N ILE A 158 13.85 -8.26 3.10
CA ILE A 158 13.48 -8.96 1.87
C ILE A 158 14.55 -8.75 0.80
N GLY A 159 14.98 -7.50 0.57
CA GLY A 159 16.04 -7.17 -0.38
C GLY A 159 17.35 -7.92 -0.10
N THR A 160 17.74 -8.03 1.18
CA THR A 160 18.92 -8.80 1.59
C THR A 160 18.75 -10.30 1.32
N ILE A 161 17.59 -10.88 1.67
CA ILE A 161 17.30 -12.30 1.48
C ILE A 161 17.37 -12.69 0.00
N THR A 162 16.90 -11.82 -0.90
CA THR A 162 16.88 -12.12 -2.35
C THR A 162 18.28 -12.23 -2.96
N THR A 163 19.28 -11.67 -2.32
CA THR A 163 20.70 -11.79 -2.76
C THR A 163 21.42 -13.01 -2.15
N THR A 164 20.78 -13.75 -1.22
CA THR A 164 21.35 -14.94 -0.59
C THR A 164 21.07 -16.20 -1.40
N PRO A 165 21.91 -17.28 -1.23
CA PRO A 165 21.63 -18.58 -1.85
C PRO A 165 20.25 -19.15 -1.50
N ASN A 166 19.67 -19.95 -2.39
CA ASN A 166 18.37 -20.61 -2.17
C ASN A 166 18.31 -21.53 -0.93
N GLU A 167 19.47 -21.97 -0.45
CA GLU A 167 19.56 -22.81 0.73
C GLU A 167 19.30 -22.05 2.04
N THR A 168 19.24 -20.70 1.97
CA THR A 168 18.99 -19.88 3.14
C THR A 168 17.51 -19.90 3.50
N ASN A 169 17.21 -20.43 4.70
CA ASN A 169 15.85 -20.53 5.22
C ASN A 169 15.38 -19.22 5.83
N VAL A 170 14.08 -18.95 5.75
CA VAL A 170 13.43 -17.74 6.28
C VAL A 170 12.27 -18.14 7.17
N LEU A 171 12.21 -17.55 8.36
CA LEU A 171 11.08 -17.67 9.28
C LEU A 171 10.34 -16.34 9.34
N ILE A 172 9.02 -16.38 9.13
CA ILE A 172 8.14 -15.20 9.19
C ILE A 172 7.20 -15.39 10.38
N THR A 173 7.27 -14.49 11.35
CA THR A 173 6.42 -14.52 12.54
C THR A 173 5.49 -13.31 12.57
N GLY A 174 4.32 -13.47 13.17
CA GLY A 174 3.33 -12.40 13.31
C GLY A 174 1.92 -12.94 13.46
N GLU A 175 1.03 -12.12 13.98
CA GLU A 175 -0.37 -12.48 14.21
C GLU A 175 -1.07 -12.99 12.94
N SER A 176 -2.20 -13.69 13.13
CA SER A 176 -3.02 -14.11 11.99
C SER A 176 -3.53 -12.90 11.22
N GLY A 177 -3.55 -13.00 9.87
CA GLY A 177 -4.05 -11.94 9.01
C GLY A 177 -3.11 -10.73 8.79
N THR A 178 -1.85 -10.78 9.24
CA THR A 178 -0.87 -9.69 9.04
C THR A 178 -0.29 -9.62 7.64
N GLY A 179 -0.41 -10.69 6.83
CA GLY A 179 0.11 -10.75 5.46
C GLY A 179 1.39 -11.60 5.31
N LYS A 180 1.63 -12.59 6.18
CA LYS A 180 2.83 -13.46 6.15
C LYS A 180 3.05 -14.12 4.78
N GLU A 181 1.99 -14.61 4.12
CA GLU A 181 2.09 -15.20 2.78
C GLU A 181 2.52 -14.17 1.73
N LEU A 182 2.04 -12.91 1.83
CA LEU A 182 2.43 -11.85 0.88
C LEU A 182 3.93 -11.54 1.00
N VAL A 183 4.49 -11.58 2.20
CA VAL A 183 5.94 -11.44 2.41
C VAL A 183 6.70 -12.61 1.78
N ALA A 184 6.24 -13.85 1.97
CA ALA A 184 6.85 -15.02 1.33
C ALA A 184 6.82 -14.92 -0.19
N ARG A 185 5.71 -14.47 -0.77
CA ARG A 185 5.57 -14.20 -2.21
C ARG A 185 6.47 -13.05 -2.68
N ALA A 186 6.61 -12.00 -1.88
CA ALA A 186 7.53 -10.89 -2.18
C ALA A 186 8.99 -11.37 -2.24
N ILE A 187 9.41 -12.23 -1.31
CA ILE A 187 10.75 -12.86 -1.33
C ILE A 187 10.95 -13.68 -2.61
N HIS A 188 9.96 -14.48 -3.00
CA HIS A 188 10.03 -15.28 -4.22
C HIS A 188 10.08 -14.40 -5.48
N ASN A 189 9.15 -13.44 -5.59
CA ASN A 189 9.01 -12.57 -6.76
C ASN A 189 10.19 -11.61 -6.96
N SER A 190 10.94 -11.30 -5.90
CA SER A 190 12.12 -10.44 -5.97
C SER A 190 13.43 -11.25 -6.07
N GLY A 191 13.37 -12.57 -5.94
CA GLY A 191 14.53 -13.45 -6.00
C GLY A 191 14.93 -13.85 -7.43
N PRO A 192 16.08 -14.54 -7.60
CA PRO A 192 16.56 -14.95 -8.92
C PRO A 192 15.72 -16.02 -9.61
N ASN A 193 14.92 -16.76 -8.84
CA ASN A 193 14.15 -17.92 -9.33
C ASN A 193 12.66 -17.63 -9.46
N THR A 194 12.28 -16.41 -9.83
CA THR A 194 10.87 -15.97 -9.98
C THR A 194 10.08 -16.76 -11.03
N ALA A 195 10.75 -17.34 -12.01
CA ALA A 195 10.11 -18.17 -13.05
C ALA A 195 9.79 -19.58 -12.56
N GLU A 196 10.38 -20.02 -11.44
CA GLU A 196 10.15 -21.33 -10.85
C GLU A 196 8.91 -21.33 -9.92
N PRO A 197 8.35 -22.49 -9.58
CA PRO A 197 7.11 -22.54 -8.80
C PRO A 197 7.23 -21.97 -7.38
N PHE A 198 6.20 -21.21 -6.95
CA PHE A 198 5.93 -20.91 -5.54
C PHE A 198 4.91 -21.93 -5.02
N VAL A 199 5.34 -22.82 -4.14
CA VAL A 199 4.52 -23.91 -3.60
C VAL A 199 4.17 -23.63 -2.16
N ALA A 200 2.90 -23.22 -1.91
CA ALA A 200 2.38 -22.97 -0.58
C ALA A 200 1.72 -24.24 0.00
N ILE A 201 1.98 -24.50 1.28
CA ILE A 201 1.43 -25.63 2.03
C ILE A 201 1.04 -25.12 3.39
N ASN A 202 -0.22 -25.31 3.77
CA ASN A 202 -0.69 -25.02 5.12
C ASN A 202 -0.59 -26.29 5.97
N CYS A 203 0.09 -26.19 7.12
CA CYS A 203 0.39 -27.34 7.99
C CYS A 203 -0.79 -27.73 8.91
N THR A 204 -1.85 -26.92 8.98
CA THR A 204 -3.00 -27.17 9.87
C THR A 204 -4.19 -27.84 9.20
N VAL A 205 -4.31 -27.71 7.88
CA VAL A 205 -5.54 -28.07 7.15
C VAL A 205 -5.71 -29.57 6.95
N LEU A 206 -4.60 -30.33 6.90
CA LEU A 206 -4.62 -31.75 6.55
C LEU A 206 -4.27 -32.64 7.75
N PRO A 207 -4.90 -33.81 7.88
CA PRO A 207 -4.40 -34.85 8.79
C PRO A 207 -2.94 -35.20 8.49
N GLU A 208 -2.19 -35.59 9.52
CA GLU A 208 -0.73 -35.83 9.46
C GLU A 208 -0.32 -36.73 8.27
N ASN A 209 -0.98 -37.86 8.08
CA ASN A 209 -0.64 -38.82 7.01
C ASN A 209 -0.86 -38.20 5.61
N LEU A 210 -1.89 -37.38 5.45
CA LEU A 210 -2.15 -36.69 4.17
C LEU A 210 -1.16 -35.57 3.93
N LEU A 211 -0.82 -34.79 4.98
CA LEU A 211 0.18 -33.74 4.89
C LEU A 211 1.55 -34.34 4.55
N GLU A 212 1.91 -35.49 5.14
CA GLU A 212 3.13 -36.20 4.84
C GLU A 212 3.18 -36.63 3.36
N SER A 213 2.10 -37.23 2.87
CA SER A 213 2.00 -37.64 1.48
C SER A 213 2.00 -36.45 0.50
N GLU A 214 1.43 -35.27 0.88
CA GLU A 214 1.53 -34.05 0.09
C GLU A 214 2.97 -33.52 0.04
N LEU A 215 3.66 -33.47 1.17
CA LEU A 215 5.03 -32.93 1.27
C LEU A 215 6.04 -33.79 0.52
N PHE A 216 6.08 -35.08 0.85
CA PHE A 216 7.13 -36.01 0.38
C PHE A 216 6.74 -36.81 -0.88
N GLY A 217 5.43 -36.90 -1.20
CA GLY A 217 4.95 -37.80 -2.22
C GLY A 217 4.97 -39.25 -1.79
N HIS A 218 4.50 -40.16 -2.64
CA HIS A 218 4.49 -41.59 -2.34
C HIS A 218 4.69 -42.44 -3.60
N GLU A 219 5.28 -43.62 -3.43
CA GLU A 219 5.34 -44.66 -4.43
C GLU A 219 4.04 -45.47 -4.40
N ARG A 220 3.79 -46.19 -5.51
CA ARG A 220 2.63 -47.10 -5.61
C ARG A 220 2.73 -48.17 -4.51
N GLY A 221 1.65 -48.36 -3.74
CA GLY A 221 1.59 -49.33 -2.65
C GLY A 221 2.16 -48.88 -1.33
N ALA A 222 2.55 -47.64 -1.17
CA ALA A 222 3.12 -47.10 0.09
C ALA A 222 2.16 -47.16 1.29
N PHE A 223 0.84 -47.10 1.02
CA PHE A 223 -0.22 -47.24 2.03
C PHE A 223 -1.52 -47.68 1.34
N THR A 224 -2.54 -48.06 2.12
CA THR A 224 -3.86 -48.45 1.62
C THR A 224 -4.51 -47.30 0.84
N GLY A 225 -4.71 -47.43 -0.47
CA GLY A 225 -5.21 -46.40 -1.38
C GLY A 225 -4.12 -45.68 -2.20
N ALA A 226 -2.85 -46.04 -2.06
CA ALA A 226 -1.76 -45.55 -2.91
C ALA A 226 -1.71 -46.33 -4.27
N ASP A 227 -2.72 -46.15 -5.11
CA ASP A 227 -2.86 -46.89 -6.38
C ASP A 227 -1.83 -46.49 -7.44
N ARG A 228 -1.30 -45.28 -7.36
CA ARG A 228 -0.30 -44.75 -8.28
C ARG A 228 0.73 -43.89 -7.53
N ARG A 229 1.89 -43.72 -8.18
CA ARG A 229 2.93 -42.80 -7.69
C ARG A 229 2.41 -41.37 -7.73
N LYS A 230 2.74 -40.56 -6.68
CA LYS A 230 2.46 -39.13 -6.59
C LYS A 230 3.74 -38.35 -6.26
N LEU A 231 3.99 -37.27 -7.02
CA LEU A 231 5.09 -36.33 -6.69
C LEU A 231 4.75 -35.51 -5.46
N GLY A 232 5.71 -35.34 -4.58
CA GLY A 232 5.60 -34.48 -3.41
C GLY A 232 5.78 -33.00 -3.75
N LYS A 233 5.27 -32.13 -2.87
CA LYS A 233 5.42 -30.67 -3.01
C LYS A 233 6.87 -30.22 -3.04
N PHE A 234 7.76 -30.93 -2.36
CA PHE A 234 9.21 -30.66 -2.38
C PHE A 234 9.82 -30.92 -3.76
N GLU A 235 9.31 -31.88 -4.53
CA GLU A 235 9.72 -32.09 -5.91
C GLU A 235 9.12 -31.04 -6.86
N VAL A 236 7.84 -30.73 -6.66
CA VAL A 236 7.09 -29.76 -7.51
C VAL A 236 7.71 -28.37 -7.43
N ALA A 237 8.27 -27.99 -6.28
CA ALA A 237 8.88 -26.69 -6.07
C ALA A 237 10.17 -26.47 -6.89
N ARG A 238 10.83 -27.53 -7.36
CA ARG A 238 12.09 -27.45 -8.14
C ARG A 238 13.14 -26.55 -7.48
N GLN A 239 13.54 -25.46 -8.19
CA GLN A 239 14.45 -24.42 -7.69
C GLN A 239 13.71 -23.19 -7.15
N GLY A 240 12.38 -23.23 -7.06
CA GLY A 240 11.52 -22.14 -6.61
C GLY A 240 11.50 -21.95 -5.09
N THR A 241 10.31 -21.76 -4.55
CA THR A 241 10.12 -21.52 -3.12
C THR A 241 9.06 -22.46 -2.55
N ILE A 242 9.37 -23.07 -1.41
CA ILE A 242 8.44 -23.83 -0.58
C ILE A 242 8.03 -22.94 0.58
N TYR A 243 6.75 -22.62 0.66
CA TYR A 243 6.16 -21.84 1.74
C TYR A 243 5.36 -22.76 2.66
N LEU A 244 5.83 -22.90 3.92
CA LEU A 244 5.19 -23.69 4.96
C LEU A 244 4.43 -22.75 5.91
N ASP A 245 3.12 -22.67 5.74
CA ASP A 245 2.27 -21.82 6.57
C ASP A 245 1.88 -22.55 7.86
N GLU A 246 1.85 -21.81 8.97
CA GLU A 246 1.55 -22.27 10.32
C GLU A 246 2.41 -23.48 10.74
N ILE A 247 3.73 -23.34 10.58
CA ILE A 247 4.71 -24.40 10.92
C ILE A 247 4.64 -24.83 12.38
N GLY A 248 4.21 -23.92 13.29
CA GLY A 248 4.05 -24.18 14.71
C GLY A 248 2.98 -25.23 15.07
N ASP A 249 2.13 -25.61 14.08
CA ASP A 249 1.09 -26.62 14.24
C ASP A 249 1.49 -27.99 13.68
N MET A 250 2.70 -28.09 13.10
CA MET A 250 3.20 -29.35 12.54
C MET A 250 3.42 -30.41 13.63
N SER A 251 3.00 -31.64 13.38
CA SER A 251 3.22 -32.75 14.32
C SER A 251 4.70 -33.01 14.58
N HIS A 252 5.03 -33.50 15.74
CA HIS A 252 6.41 -33.76 16.14
C HIS A 252 7.15 -34.74 15.23
N ASN A 253 6.43 -35.70 14.63
CA ASN A 253 6.98 -36.65 13.68
C ASN A 253 7.34 -35.98 12.34
N LEU A 254 6.46 -35.11 11.82
CA LEU A 254 6.74 -34.35 10.61
C LEU A 254 7.87 -33.31 10.84
N GLN A 255 7.96 -32.72 12.05
CA GLN A 255 9.08 -31.84 12.39
C GLN A 255 10.42 -32.56 12.28
N LYS A 256 10.53 -33.85 12.73
CA LYS A 256 11.75 -34.66 12.59
C LYS A 256 12.11 -34.88 11.11
N LYS A 257 11.12 -35.21 10.28
CA LYS A 257 11.33 -35.44 8.84
C LYS A 257 11.74 -34.15 8.13
N LEU A 258 11.07 -33.02 8.44
CA LEU A 258 11.43 -31.72 7.89
C LEU A 258 12.84 -31.30 8.28
N LEU A 259 13.24 -31.50 9.54
CA LEU A 259 14.60 -31.21 9.99
C LEU A 259 15.65 -31.94 9.15
N ARG A 260 15.43 -33.24 8.88
CA ARG A 260 16.32 -34.01 8.04
C ARG A 260 16.42 -33.43 6.62
N VAL A 261 15.28 -33.05 6.02
CA VAL A 261 15.25 -32.40 4.68
C VAL A 261 16.05 -31.09 4.69
N LEU A 262 15.89 -30.24 5.72
CA LEU A 262 16.59 -28.97 5.83
C LEU A 262 18.10 -29.12 6.05
N GLN A 263 18.53 -30.25 6.67
CA GLN A 263 19.94 -30.55 6.92
C GLN A 263 20.62 -31.19 5.70
N GLU A 264 20.00 -32.24 5.15
CA GLU A 264 20.57 -33.08 4.08
C GLU A 264 20.24 -32.55 2.68
N ARG A 265 19.27 -31.61 2.56
CA ARG A 265 18.74 -31.14 1.29
C ARG A 265 18.28 -32.25 0.35
N SER A 266 17.83 -33.36 0.96
CA SER A 266 17.27 -34.52 0.26
C SER A 266 16.21 -35.20 1.13
N PHE A 267 15.35 -35.94 0.48
CA PHE A 267 14.31 -36.77 1.11
C PHE A 267 14.00 -37.99 0.26
N GLU A 268 13.25 -38.93 0.83
CA GLU A 268 12.73 -40.12 0.16
C GLU A 268 11.20 -40.05 0.12
N ARG A 269 10.58 -40.55 -0.95
CA ARG A 269 9.12 -40.69 -0.99
C ARG A 269 8.65 -41.74 -0.01
N LEU A 270 7.40 -41.65 0.42
CA LEU A 270 6.78 -42.69 1.24
C LEU A 270 6.77 -44.01 0.48
N GLY A 271 7.31 -45.08 1.09
CA GLY A 271 7.45 -46.39 0.46
C GLY A 271 8.54 -46.50 -0.58
N GLY A 272 9.38 -45.50 -0.78
CA GLY A 272 10.52 -45.49 -1.69
C GLY A 272 11.85 -45.32 -0.92
N ASN A 273 12.98 -45.66 -1.58
CA ASN A 273 14.32 -45.54 -1.06
C ASN A 273 15.21 -44.60 -1.90
N ASP A 274 14.65 -43.96 -2.91
CA ASP A 274 15.41 -43.06 -3.78
C ASP A 274 15.55 -41.68 -3.13
N ALA A 275 16.81 -41.26 -2.94
CA ALA A 275 17.10 -39.93 -2.40
C ALA A 275 16.88 -38.83 -3.46
N ILE A 276 15.97 -37.91 -3.19
CA ILE A 276 15.58 -36.81 -4.08
C ILE A 276 16.10 -35.49 -3.50
N ARG A 277 16.89 -34.76 -4.28
CA ARG A 277 17.46 -33.45 -3.85
C ARG A 277 16.42 -32.34 -3.89
N VAL A 278 16.45 -31.48 -2.87
CA VAL A 278 15.65 -30.26 -2.76
C VAL A 278 16.53 -29.04 -3.01
N GLN A 279 16.23 -28.30 -4.08
CA GLN A 279 16.95 -27.08 -4.47
C GLN A 279 16.15 -25.81 -4.16
N ALA A 280 14.91 -25.96 -3.72
CA ALA A 280 14.02 -24.85 -3.39
C ALA A 280 14.43 -24.12 -2.10
N ARG A 281 14.07 -22.83 -2.03
CA ARG A 281 14.16 -22.05 -0.80
C ARG A 281 13.01 -22.42 0.13
N PHE A 282 13.31 -22.61 1.41
CA PHE A 282 12.30 -22.79 2.44
C PHE A 282 11.97 -21.46 3.12
N VAL A 283 10.68 -21.12 3.10
CA VAL A 283 10.10 -20.01 3.85
C VAL A 283 9.02 -20.60 4.75
N ALA A 284 9.16 -20.45 6.05
CA ALA A 284 8.18 -20.91 7.03
C ALA A 284 7.48 -19.73 7.69
N SER A 285 6.20 -19.89 8.06
CA SER A 285 5.48 -18.87 8.81
C SER A 285 4.71 -19.45 9.99
N THR A 286 4.49 -18.64 11.02
CA THR A 286 3.66 -19.00 12.17
C THR A 286 3.12 -17.78 12.88
N ASN A 287 1.96 -17.93 13.51
CA ASN A 287 1.39 -16.97 14.45
C ASN A 287 1.72 -17.30 15.92
N LYS A 288 2.31 -18.48 16.19
CA LYS A 288 2.69 -18.92 17.54
C LYS A 288 4.06 -18.40 17.96
N ASP A 289 4.23 -18.18 19.24
CA ASP A 289 5.55 -17.99 19.84
C ASP A 289 6.27 -19.35 19.94
N LEU A 290 7.15 -19.61 18.97
CA LEU A 290 7.90 -20.88 18.93
C LEU A 290 8.79 -21.09 20.15
N GLN A 291 9.25 -20.04 20.82
CA GLN A 291 10.01 -20.16 22.07
C GLN A 291 9.16 -20.75 23.20
N VAL A 292 7.88 -20.35 23.26
CA VAL A 292 6.90 -20.92 24.20
C VAL A 292 6.59 -22.35 23.84
N GLU A 293 6.36 -22.65 22.55
CA GLU A 293 6.07 -24.00 22.06
C GLU A 293 7.25 -24.97 22.32
N ILE A 294 8.50 -24.50 22.22
CA ILE A 294 9.70 -25.29 22.58
C ILE A 294 9.69 -25.63 24.05
N ARG A 295 9.42 -24.66 24.95
CA ARG A 295 9.35 -24.92 26.40
C ARG A 295 8.27 -25.93 26.79
N HIS A 296 7.17 -25.95 26.05
CA HIS A 296 6.08 -26.91 26.26
C HIS A 296 6.32 -28.27 25.57
N GLY A 297 7.40 -28.41 24.81
CA GLY A 297 7.72 -29.64 24.08
C GLY A 297 6.87 -29.89 22.83
N HIS A 298 6.13 -28.88 22.34
CA HIS A 298 5.32 -28.98 21.14
C HIS A 298 6.12 -28.69 19.86
N PHE A 299 7.21 -27.95 19.97
CA PHE A 299 8.09 -27.64 18.84
C PHE A 299 9.53 -28.00 19.17
N ARG A 300 10.28 -28.51 18.20
CA ARG A 300 11.68 -28.91 18.39
C ARG A 300 12.61 -27.72 18.29
N GLU A 301 13.53 -27.62 19.26
CA GLU A 301 14.53 -26.54 19.28
C GLU A 301 15.52 -26.63 18.11
N ASP A 302 15.94 -27.84 17.72
CA ASP A 302 16.84 -28.03 16.58
C ASP A 302 16.23 -27.60 15.23
N LEU A 303 14.95 -27.83 15.02
CA LEU A 303 14.21 -27.37 13.86
C LEU A 303 14.08 -25.83 13.88
N PHE A 304 13.80 -25.23 15.04
CA PHE A 304 13.74 -23.78 15.18
C PHE A 304 15.02 -23.12 14.72
N PHE A 305 16.18 -23.53 15.22
CA PHE A 305 17.47 -22.95 14.80
C PHE A 305 17.77 -23.16 13.32
N ARG A 306 17.31 -24.25 12.74
CA ARG A 306 17.52 -24.48 11.30
C ARG A 306 16.61 -23.65 10.41
N LEU A 307 15.40 -23.31 10.85
CA LEU A 307 14.47 -22.42 10.14
C LEU A 307 14.81 -20.94 10.33
N ASN A 308 15.24 -20.56 11.53
CA ASN A 308 15.41 -19.17 11.94
C ASN A 308 16.79 -18.61 11.56
N VAL A 309 17.16 -18.71 10.27
CA VAL A 309 18.39 -18.09 9.74
C VAL A 309 18.13 -16.61 9.47
N PHE A 310 17.04 -16.29 8.79
CA PHE A 310 16.49 -14.95 8.72
C PHE A 310 15.13 -14.94 9.41
N ASN A 311 14.94 -14.01 10.33
CA ASN A 311 13.65 -13.79 10.98
C ASN A 311 13.02 -12.49 10.51
N ILE A 312 11.76 -12.59 10.05
CA ILE A 312 10.93 -11.43 9.69
C ILE A 312 9.75 -11.41 10.65
N ILE A 313 9.63 -10.34 11.44
CA ILE A 313 8.52 -10.15 12.38
C ILE A 313 7.56 -9.14 11.77
N LEU A 314 6.35 -9.59 11.39
CA LEU A 314 5.32 -8.70 10.89
C LEU A 314 4.58 -8.03 12.04
N PRO A 315 4.57 -6.69 12.09
CA PRO A 315 3.80 -5.97 13.09
C PRO A 315 2.30 -6.14 12.86
N PRO A 316 1.50 -6.23 13.92
CA PRO A 316 0.04 -6.18 13.82
C PRO A 316 -0.42 -4.82 13.28
N LEU A 317 -1.59 -4.78 12.65
CA LEU A 317 -2.10 -3.58 11.96
C LEU A 317 -2.23 -2.37 12.91
N ARG A 318 -2.58 -2.58 14.18
CA ARG A 318 -2.64 -1.55 15.22
C ARG A 318 -1.29 -0.84 15.50
N GLN A 319 -0.16 -1.46 15.21
CA GLN A 319 1.17 -0.84 15.33
C GLN A 319 1.60 -0.07 14.07
N ARG A 320 0.89 -0.28 12.93
CA ARG A 320 1.11 0.42 11.68
C ARG A 320 -0.18 1.09 11.16
N SER A 321 -0.87 1.79 12.03
CA SER A 321 -2.15 2.46 11.74
C SER A 321 -2.05 3.49 10.59
N SER A 322 -0.86 4.04 10.33
CA SER A 322 -0.57 4.87 9.15
C SER A 322 -0.81 4.15 7.82
N ASP A 323 -0.69 2.82 7.78
CA ASP A 323 -0.93 2.04 6.57
C ASP A 323 -2.42 1.82 6.28
N ILE A 324 -3.31 2.03 7.26
CA ILE A 324 -4.75 1.75 7.12
C ILE A 324 -5.33 2.51 5.93
N ALA A 325 -5.02 3.80 5.79
CA ALA A 325 -5.54 4.60 4.69
C ALA A 325 -5.09 4.07 3.31
N LEU A 326 -3.84 3.66 3.19
CA LEU A 326 -3.27 3.09 1.97
C LEU A 326 -3.88 1.72 1.65
N LEU A 327 -4.02 0.86 2.66
CA LEU A 327 -4.66 -0.46 2.52
C LEU A 327 -6.14 -0.33 2.14
N VAL A 328 -6.87 0.63 2.74
CA VAL A 328 -8.27 0.91 2.38
C VAL A 328 -8.39 1.30 0.91
N GLN A 329 -7.53 2.20 0.41
CA GLN A 329 -7.54 2.58 -1.01
C GLN A 329 -7.24 1.39 -1.92
N HIS A 330 -6.25 0.57 -1.57
CA HIS A 330 -5.90 -0.64 -2.29
C HIS A 330 -7.10 -1.61 -2.38
N PHE A 331 -7.76 -1.88 -1.26
CA PHE A 331 -8.92 -2.79 -1.23
C PHE A 331 -10.15 -2.20 -1.90
N LEU A 332 -10.42 -0.90 -1.77
CA LEU A 332 -11.48 -0.22 -2.52
C LEU A 332 -11.30 -0.41 -4.02
N GLN A 333 -10.10 -0.17 -4.53
CA GLN A 333 -9.79 -0.35 -5.94
C GLN A 333 -9.97 -1.81 -6.38
N LYS A 334 -9.44 -2.77 -5.60
CA LYS A 334 -9.54 -4.21 -5.84
C LYS A 334 -11.00 -4.66 -5.95
N TYR A 335 -11.81 -4.33 -4.94
CA TYR A 335 -13.18 -4.82 -4.87
C TYR A 335 -14.16 -4.05 -5.75
N SER A 336 -13.93 -2.75 -6.00
CA SER A 336 -14.71 -2.00 -6.99
C SER A 336 -14.55 -2.59 -8.39
N GLN A 337 -13.34 -2.93 -8.80
CA GLN A 337 -13.08 -3.60 -10.07
C GLN A 337 -13.73 -5.00 -10.12
N ARG A 338 -13.55 -5.80 -9.07
CA ARG A 338 -14.06 -7.17 -8.99
C ARG A 338 -15.58 -7.25 -8.98
N LEU A 339 -16.24 -6.30 -8.29
CA LEU A 339 -17.70 -6.26 -8.14
C LEU A 339 -18.38 -5.35 -9.18
N HIS A 340 -17.61 -4.77 -10.13
CA HIS A 340 -18.10 -3.83 -11.13
C HIS A 340 -18.88 -2.65 -10.52
N LYS A 341 -18.35 -2.09 -9.41
CA LYS A 341 -18.90 -0.94 -8.69
C LYS A 341 -18.06 0.32 -8.97
N ASN A 342 -18.67 1.49 -8.82
CA ASN A 342 -17.99 2.78 -8.96
C ASN A 342 -17.47 3.34 -7.61
N THR A 343 -17.54 2.56 -6.53
CA THR A 343 -17.15 2.97 -5.18
C THR A 343 -15.63 3.08 -5.08
N CYS A 344 -15.08 4.23 -5.40
CA CYS A 344 -13.62 4.47 -5.46
C CYS A 344 -13.08 5.30 -4.29
N ASN A 345 -13.96 5.88 -3.47
CA ASN A 345 -13.61 6.77 -2.37
C ASN A 345 -14.19 6.28 -1.05
N ILE A 346 -13.66 6.80 0.06
CA ILE A 346 -14.17 6.56 1.42
C ILE A 346 -14.47 7.91 2.10
N SER A 347 -15.56 7.97 2.87
CA SER A 347 -15.88 9.15 3.66
C SER A 347 -14.88 9.32 4.83
N GLU A 348 -14.62 10.56 5.21
CA GLU A 348 -13.71 10.87 6.33
C GLU A 348 -14.15 10.20 7.64
N ALA A 349 -15.47 10.15 7.89
CA ALA A 349 -16.04 9.48 9.06
C ALA A 349 -15.78 7.96 9.06
N ALA A 350 -15.92 7.30 7.90
CA ALA A 350 -15.61 5.88 7.77
C ALA A 350 -14.12 5.59 7.92
N LEU A 351 -13.26 6.44 7.35
CA LEU A 351 -11.81 6.29 7.47
C LEU A 351 -11.34 6.45 8.92
N LYS A 352 -11.84 7.47 9.65
CA LYS A 352 -11.55 7.66 11.08
C LYS A 352 -12.01 6.47 11.93
N LEU A 353 -13.17 5.90 11.61
CA LEU A 353 -13.66 4.69 12.28
C LEU A 353 -12.67 3.54 12.11
N LEU A 354 -12.22 3.28 10.89
CA LEU A 354 -11.25 2.23 10.59
C LEU A 354 -9.89 2.48 11.25
N GLN A 355 -9.42 3.73 11.29
CA GLN A 355 -8.13 4.06 11.90
C GLN A 355 -8.11 3.87 13.43
N ASN A 356 -9.27 4.01 14.09
CA ASN A 356 -9.40 3.87 15.54
C ASN A 356 -9.71 2.42 15.98
N TYR A 357 -10.03 1.52 15.05
CA TYR A 357 -10.35 0.14 15.37
C TYR A 357 -9.06 -0.70 15.50
N PRO A 358 -8.93 -1.56 16.51
CA PRO A 358 -7.70 -2.29 16.82
C PRO A 358 -7.38 -3.45 15.85
N PHE A 359 -8.33 -3.88 15.00
CA PHE A 359 -8.21 -4.99 14.05
C PHE A 359 -7.57 -6.25 14.64
N PRO A 360 -8.24 -7.00 15.53
CA PRO A 360 -7.71 -8.27 16.03
C PRO A 360 -7.44 -9.30 14.92
N GLY A 361 -8.18 -9.25 13.80
CA GLY A 361 -7.93 -10.03 12.59
C GLY A 361 -7.00 -9.35 11.58
N ASN A 362 -6.35 -8.25 11.96
CA ASN A 362 -5.36 -7.52 11.18
C ASN A 362 -5.84 -7.12 9.77
N VAL A 363 -5.00 -7.26 8.76
CA VAL A 363 -5.28 -6.86 7.37
C VAL A 363 -6.41 -7.69 6.77
N ARG A 364 -6.53 -8.97 7.14
CA ARG A 364 -7.62 -9.84 6.67
C ARG A 364 -8.99 -9.34 7.12
N GLU A 365 -9.10 -8.83 8.36
CA GLU A 365 -10.33 -8.25 8.87
C GLU A 365 -10.66 -6.92 8.19
N LEU A 366 -9.66 -6.06 7.99
CA LEU A 366 -9.81 -4.82 7.22
C LEU A 366 -10.25 -5.11 5.78
N GLU A 367 -9.63 -6.07 5.10
CA GLU A 367 -9.99 -6.49 3.75
C GLU A 367 -11.44 -6.94 3.67
N ASN A 368 -11.87 -7.82 4.59
CA ASN A 368 -13.26 -8.29 4.67
C ASN A 368 -14.24 -7.14 4.93
N ALA A 369 -13.87 -6.18 5.78
CA ALA A 369 -14.73 -5.02 6.09
C ALA A 369 -14.92 -4.12 4.86
N ILE A 370 -13.87 -3.91 4.06
CA ILE A 370 -13.96 -3.13 2.82
C ILE A 370 -14.73 -3.91 1.74
N GLU A 371 -14.47 -5.21 1.56
CA GLU A 371 -15.23 -6.05 0.62
C GLU A 371 -16.73 -6.00 0.91
N HIS A 372 -17.11 -6.18 2.18
CA HIS A 372 -18.50 -6.07 2.65
C HIS A 372 -19.07 -4.69 2.35
N GLY A 373 -18.32 -3.63 2.70
CA GLY A 373 -18.77 -2.25 2.51
C GLY A 373 -19.00 -1.93 1.03
N VAL A 374 -18.06 -2.28 0.16
CA VAL A 374 -18.20 -2.09 -1.30
C VAL A 374 -19.38 -2.89 -1.85
N ALA A 375 -19.60 -4.12 -1.38
CA ALA A 375 -20.73 -4.94 -1.84
C ALA A 375 -22.10 -4.31 -1.52
N ILE A 376 -22.25 -3.68 -0.34
CA ILE A 376 -23.51 -3.08 0.13
C ILE A 376 -23.70 -1.65 -0.39
N GLU A 377 -22.60 -0.87 -0.52
CA GLU A 377 -22.66 0.53 -0.91
C GLU A 377 -23.31 0.69 -2.31
N LYS A 378 -24.17 1.70 -2.43
CA LYS A 378 -24.87 2.02 -3.69
C LYS A 378 -24.29 3.24 -4.37
N GLY A 379 -23.53 4.04 -3.64
CA GLY A 379 -22.89 5.28 -4.11
C GLY A 379 -21.42 5.09 -4.48
N ASP A 380 -20.80 6.18 -4.91
CA ASP A 380 -19.39 6.22 -5.29
C ASP A 380 -18.43 6.38 -4.08
N VAL A 381 -19.00 6.62 -2.89
CA VAL A 381 -18.24 6.87 -1.65
C VAL A 381 -18.67 5.88 -0.58
N LEU A 382 -17.72 5.08 -0.07
CA LEU A 382 -17.94 4.17 1.04
C LEU A 382 -18.23 4.96 2.32
N THR A 383 -19.41 4.72 2.91
CA THR A 383 -19.84 5.39 4.13
C THR A 383 -19.71 4.47 5.37
N SER A 384 -19.70 5.06 6.57
CA SER A 384 -19.68 4.27 7.82
C SER A 384 -20.91 3.37 7.98
N ALA A 385 -22.05 3.72 7.36
CA ALA A 385 -23.28 2.91 7.42
C ALA A 385 -23.14 1.58 6.64
N SER A 386 -22.28 1.52 5.63
CA SER A 386 -22.04 0.31 4.82
C SER A 386 -20.94 -0.59 5.40
N LEU A 387 -20.22 -0.12 6.43
CA LEU A 387 -19.24 -0.94 7.13
C LEU A 387 -19.93 -1.91 8.13
N PRO A 388 -19.31 -3.06 8.44
CA PRO A 388 -19.83 -4.00 9.41
C PRO A 388 -20.09 -3.36 10.78
N SER A 389 -21.22 -3.70 11.41
CA SER A 389 -21.66 -3.09 12.68
C SER A 389 -20.72 -3.34 13.87
N ASN A 390 -19.93 -4.42 13.84
CA ASN A 390 -18.92 -4.72 14.85
C ASN A 390 -17.80 -3.67 14.91
N LEU A 391 -17.53 -2.96 13.83
CA LEU A 391 -16.54 -1.87 13.82
C LEU A 391 -17.03 -0.64 14.60
N ASN A 392 -18.34 -0.47 14.75
CA ASN A 392 -18.93 0.59 15.57
C ASN A 392 -18.97 0.22 17.08
N GLN A 393 -18.82 -1.06 17.39
CA GLN A 393 -18.73 -1.55 18.75
C GLN A 393 -17.25 -1.66 19.11
N VAL A 394 -16.64 -0.55 19.51
CA VAL A 394 -15.41 -0.64 20.28
C VAL A 394 -15.78 -1.40 21.54
N ASP A 395 -15.35 -2.67 21.65
CA ASP A 395 -15.55 -3.44 22.87
C ASP A 395 -14.84 -2.67 24.00
N PRO A 396 -15.57 -2.07 24.95
CA PRO A 396 -14.95 -1.28 26.00
C PRO A 396 -13.96 -2.10 26.83
N LEU A 397 -14.07 -3.43 26.75
CA LEU A 397 -13.21 -4.38 27.47
C LEU A 397 -11.92 -4.73 26.68
N ALA A 398 -11.90 -4.62 25.34
CA ALA A 398 -10.71 -4.91 24.52
C ALA A 398 -9.61 -3.85 24.65
N THR A 399 -9.90 -2.66 25.17
CA THR A 399 -8.96 -1.55 25.35
C THR A 399 -8.51 -1.35 26.80
N ILE A 400 -9.00 -2.15 27.73
CA ILE A 400 -8.55 -2.09 29.12
C ILE A 400 -7.37 -3.05 29.28
N ASP A 401 -6.16 -2.58 28.95
CA ASP A 401 -4.93 -3.21 29.39
C ASP A 401 -4.83 -2.97 30.92
N ILE A 402 -5.38 -3.91 31.69
CA ILE A 402 -5.30 -3.87 33.14
C ILE A 402 -3.92 -4.44 33.52
N PRO A 403 -2.96 -3.60 33.91
CA PRO A 403 -1.68 -4.10 34.35
C PRO A 403 -1.88 -5.01 35.57
N ILE A 404 -1.36 -6.24 35.53
CA ILE A 404 -1.40 -7.18 36.65
C ILE A 404 -0.07 -7.05 37.42
N PRO A 405 -0.02 -6.17 38.43
CA PRO A 405 1.25 -5.77 39.09
C PRO A 405 1.79 -6.85 40.03
N SER A 406 1.00 -7.91 40.30
CA SER A 406 1.39 -8.96 41.25
C SER A 406 0.81 -10.31 40.83
N PRO A 407 1.54 -11.43 41.02
CA PRO A 407 1.01 -12.77 40.80
C PRO A 407 -0.02 -13.20 41.87
N ILE A 408 -0.13 -12.45 42.97
CA ILE A 408 -1.09 -12.73 44.06
C ILE A 408 -2.39 -11.98 43.77
N LEU A 409 -3.47 -12.70 43.54
CA LEU A 409 -4.76 -12.12 43.12
C LEU A 409 -5.27 -11.00 44.05
N GLN A 410 -5.16 -11.16 45.37
CA GLN A 410 -5.63 -10.15 46.32
C GLN A 410 -4.80 -8.85 46.23
N VAL A 411 -3.50 -8.95 46.03
CA VAL A 411 -2.60 -7.78 45.87
C VAL A 411 -2.89 -7.10 44.53
N ALA A 412 -2.91 -7.86 43.43
CA ALA A 412 -3.20 -7.35 42.09
C ALA A 412 -4.57 -6.63 42.06
N ARG A 413 -5.61 -7.25 42.62
CA ARG A 413 -6.96 -6.65 42.69
C ARG A 413 -6.95 -5.32 43.46
N ARG A 414 -6.27 -5.25 44.60
CA ARG A 414 -6.16 -4.03 45.40
C ARG A 414 -5.48 -2.93 44.60
N ASP A 415 -4.33 -3.23 44.02
CA ASP A 415 -3.48 -2.26 43.30
C ASP A 415 -4.21 -1.72 42.06
N VAL A 416 -4.93 -2.57 41.31
CA VAL A 416 -5.74 -2.16 40.17
C VAL A 416 -6.92 -1.26 40.60
N ILE A 417 -7.63 -1.64 41.68
CA ILE A 417 -8.74 -0.83 42.20
C ILE A 417 -8.23 0.53 42.67
N GLU A 418 -7.09 0.58 43.38
CA GLU A 418 -6.49 1.84 43.83
C GLU A 418 -6.08 2.74 42.67
N ALA A 419 -5.48 2.21 41.62
CA ALA A 419 -5.12 2.94 40.43
C ALA A 419 -6.33 3.49 39.70
N PHE A 420 -7.40 2.67 39.56
CA PHE A 420 -8.66 3.07 38.95
C PHE A 420 -9.36 4.18 39.76
N GLU A 421 -9.55 4.00 41.07
CA GLU A 421 -10.19 4.99 41.94
C GLU A 421 -9.47 6.34 41.90
N LYS A 422 -8.12 6.30 41.94
CA LYS A 422 -7.28 7.51 41.86
C LYS A 422 -7.48 8.24 40.54
N LYS A 423 -7.40 7.52 39.41
CA LYS A 423 -7.56 8.09 38.06
C LYS A 423 -8.97 8.66 37.88
N PHE A 424 -10.01 7.92 38.30
CA PHE A 424 -11.40 8.34 38.22
C PHE A 424 -11.65 9.65 38.95
N VAL A 425 -11.16 9.77 40.20
CA VAL A 425 -11.31 11.02 41.01
C VAL A 425 -10.62 12.19 40.32
N ILE A 426 -9.43 12.00 39.76
CA ILE A 426 -8.69 13.06 39.06
C ILE A 426 -9.46 13.52 37.81
N GLU A 427 -9.92 12.59 36.97
CA GLU A 427 -10.66 12.92 35.75
C GLU A 427 -11.98 13.65 36.03
N ARG A 428 -12.73 13.25 37.07
CA ARG A 428 -13.95 13.96 37.48
C ARG A 428 -13.68 15.34 37.99
N LEU A 429 -12.60 15.55 38.79
CA LEU A 429 -12.21 16.87 39.26
C LEU A 429 -11.73 17.79 38.13
N GLN A 430 -10.99 17.26 37.15
CA GLN A 430 -10.58 18.01 35.96
C GLN A 430 -11.79 18.45 35.11
N ALA A 431 -12.75 17.54 34.86
CA ALA A 431 -13.95 17.83 34.08
C ALA A 431 -14.80 18.95 34.72
N HIS A 432 -14.78 19.09 36.07
CA HIS A 432 -15.54 20.06 36.81
C HIS A 432 -14.68 21.17 37.42
N GLN A 433 -13.47 21.42 36.93
CA GLN A 433 -12.58 22.50 37.37
C GLN A 433 -12.43 22.54 38.91
N GLY A 434 -12.25 21.39 39.55
CA GLY A 434 -12.09 21.25 40.99
C GLY A 434 -13.36 21.37 41.83
N ASN A 435 -14.54 21.46 41.20
CA ASN A 435 -15.82 21.51 41.92
C ASN A 435 -16.25 20.11 42.39
N VAL A 436 -15.91 19.81 43.66
CA VAL A 436 -16.17 18.51 44.29
C VAL A 436 -17.67 18.14 44.32
N THR A 437 -18.58 19.11 44.44
CA THR A 437 -20.02 18.86 44.50
C THR A 437 -20.58 18.48 43.15
N ALA A 438 -20.13 19.16 42.08
CA ALA A 438 -20.51 18.83 40.72
C ALA A 438 -19.93 17.48 40.28
N ALA A 439 -18.66 17.20 40.56
CA ALA A 439 -17.98 15.94 40.30
C ALA A 439 -18.64 14.75 40.99
N ALA A 440 -19.05 14.90 42.27
CA ALA A 440 -19.73 13.85 43.00
C ALA A 440 -21.15 13.57 42.44
N LYS A 441 -21.86 14.61 42.03
CA LYS A 441 -23.19 14.48 41.41
C LYS A 441 -23.13 13.73 40.07
N GLU A 442 -22.19 14.04 39.22
CA GLU A 442 -22.00 13.33 37.94
C GLU A 442 -21.56 11.88 38.15
N ALA A 443 -20.71 11.63 39.16
CA ALA A 443 -20.27 10.29 39.54
C ALA A 443 -21.35 9.46 40.27
N GLU A 444 -22.53 10.03 40.49
CA GLU A 444 -23.64 9.40 41.25
C GLU A 444 -23.25 8.87 42.64
N ILE A 445 -22.31 9.57 43.31
CA ILE A 445 -21.84 9.25 44.66
C ILE A 445 -22.08 10.42 45.61
N GLU A 446 -22.13 10.13 46.90
CA GLU A 446 -22.22 11.17 47.90
C GLU A 446 -20.95 12.03 47.93
N ARG A 447 -21.08 13.34 48.10
CA ARG A 447 -19.96 14.27 48.22
C ARG A 447 -18.94 13.83 49.28
N GLN A 448 -19.44 13.29 50.43
CA GLN A 448 -18.57 12.77 51.48
C GLN A 448 -17.73 11.58 51.03
N SER A 449 -18.28 10.71 50.18
CA SER A 449 -17.57 9.56 49.62
C SER A 449 -16.45 9.98 48.66
N LEU A 450 -16.71 10.96 47.80
CA LEU A 450 -15.68 11.53 46.93
C LEU A 450 -14.56 12.19 47.76
N GLN A 451 -14.91 12.95 48.81
CA GLN A 451 -13.93 13.56 49.73
C GLN A 451 -13.08 12.52 50.47
N ARG A 452 -13.67 11.36 50.86
CA ARG A 452 -12.91 10.24 51.46
C ARG A 452 -11.90 9.65 50.49
N LEU A 453 -12.27 9.44 49.22
CA LEU A 453 -11.37 8.99 48.18
C LEU A 453 -10.24 9.99 47.90
N MET A 454 -10.58 11.27 47.81
CA MET A 454 -9.57 12.34 47.68
C MET A 454 -8.56 12.33 48.82
N LYS A 455 -9.05 12.20 50.06
CA LYS A 455 -8.17 12.13 51.27
C LYS A 455 -7.33 10.83 51.25
N LYS A 456 -7.90 9.68 50.85
CA LYS A 456 -7.21 8.40 50.76
C LYS A 456 -6.01 8.50 49.79
N TYR A 457 -6.18 9.20 48.64
CA TYR A 457 -5.18 9.28 47.60
C TYR A 457 -4.36 10.57 47.60
N GLY A 458 -4.55 11.44 48.58
CA GLY A 458 -3.80 12.71 48.68
C GLY A 458 -4.12 13.71 47.55
N ILE A 459 -5.33 13.69 47.01
CA ILE A 459 -5.76 14.54 45.90
C ILE A 459 -6.36 15.83 46.46
N ASN A 460 -5.87 17.00 45.99
CA ASN A 460 -6.42 18.29 46.39
C ASN A 460 -7.24 18.89 45.23
N SER A 461 -8.49 19.25 45.49
CA SER A 461 -9.37 19.87 44.48
C SER A 461 -8.85 21.22 43.93
N ASN A 462 -8.01 21.91 44.68
CA ASN A 462 -7.43 23.20 44.24
C ASN A 462 -6.40 23.05 43.10
N ASP A 463 -5.83 21.85 42.93
CA ASP A 463 -4.84 21.56 41.89
C ASP A 463 -5.51 21.39 40.49
N TYR A 464 -6.85 21.39 40.47
CA TYR A 464 -7.65 21.16 39.24
C TYR A 464 -8.64 22.32 38.95
N ARG A 465 -8.40 23.49 39.55
CA ARG A 465 -9.18 24.73 39.30
C ARG A 465 -8.71 25.49 38.09
#